data_665024ce8b8d05a97c84fd47bf013018
#
_entry.id   665024ce8b8d05a97c84fd47bf013018
#
_cell.length_a   1.000
_cell.length_b   1.000
_cell.length_c   1.000
_cell.angle_alpha   90.00
_cell.angle_beta   90.00
_cell.angle_gamma   90.00
#
_symmetry.space_group_name_H-M   'P 1'
#
loop_
_entity.id
_entity.type
_entity.pdbx_description
1 polymer ?
#
loop_
_entity_poly.entity_id
_entity_poly.type
_entity_poly.pdbx_seq_one_letter_code
_entity_poly.pdbx_strand_id
1 'polypeptide(L)'
;MKYNVSSLGRRAAALALALLLSVPPVFASSAGEPKLTTRLELAQGLTYVNTISQHPSTGRTESYALELSPDSGIQAIMLQSSGTVYASATVAGAVKQAQQRGWQVLGAINTDYFSTATGVPMGLSIEDGVYKSGAEGFGTIAVTDNGMEYVSDPQITMTLTHQGTGQVTDIPHFNKWRTVGGLYLLNGDFSTVS
;
A
#
# COMPACT_ATOMS: atom_id res chain seq x y z
N MET A 1 -17.33 4.72 -52.61
CA MET A 1 -16.58 5.97 -52.35
C MET A 1 -16.01 5.89 -50.93
N LYS A 2 -14.70 5.59 -50.79
CA LYS A 2 -14.04 5.47 -49.47
C LYS A 2 -13.43 6.81 -49.15
N TYR A 3 -13.91 7.44 -48.09
CA TYR A 3 -13.29 8.68 -47.54
C TYR A 3 -12.05 8.33 -46.73
N ASN A 4 -10.92 8.79 -47.22
CA ASN A 4 -9.64 8.71 -46.54
C ASN A 4 -9.58 9.85 -45.52
N VAL A 5 -9.78 9.52 -44.20
CA VAL A 5 -9.61 10.49 -43.11
C VAL A 5 -8.13 10.73 -42.96
N SER A 6 -7.71 11.96 -43.31
CA SER A 6 -6.32 12.38 -43.36
C SER A 6 -5.60 12.09 -42.04
N SER A 7 -4.39 11.57 -42.15
CA SER A 7 -3.47 11.27 -41.04
C SER A 7 -3.15 12.47 -40.10
N LEU A 8 -3.49 13.69 -40.54
CA LEU A 8 -3.30 14.92 -39.78
C LEU A 8 -4.25 15.03 -38.56
N GLY A 9 -5.52 14.59 -38.71
CA GLY A 9 -6.49 14.62 -37.60
C GLY A 9 -6.15 13.64 -36.47
N ARG A 10 -5.57 12.48 -36.81
CA ARG A 10 -5.13 11.49 -35.82
C ARG A 10 -3.90 11.93 -35.03
N ARG A 11 -2.99 12.66 -35.66
CA ARG A 11 -1.77 13.20 -34.99
C ARG A 11 -2.11 14.35 -34.04
N ALA A 12 -3.06 15.22 -34.43
CA ALA A 12 -3.51 16.32 -33.58
C ALA A 12 -4.28 15.82 -32.35
N ALA A 13 -5.12 14.77 -32.50
CA ALA A 13 -5.82 14.15 -31.38
C ALA A 13 -4.88 13.43 -30.41
N ALA A 14 -3.83 12.77 -30.91
CA ALA A 14 -2.81 12.13 -30.07
C ALA A 14 -1.95 13.15 -29.31
N LEU A 15 -1.62 14.30 -29.92
CA LEU A 15 -0.89 15.38 -29.25
C LEU A 15 -1.74 16.08 -28.17
N ALA A 16 -3.03 16.29 -28.41
CA ALA A 16 -3.93 16.86 -27.42
C ALA A 16 -4.14 15.93 -26.22
N LEU A 17 -4.21 14.62 -26.44
CA LEU A 17 -4.32 13.64 -25.36
C LEU A 17 -3.02 13.53 -24.56
N ALA A 18 -1.86 13.60 -25.21
CA ALA A 18 -0.57 13.62 -24.52
C ALA A 18 -0.36 14.88 -23.68
N LEU A 19 -0.86 16.04 -24.10
CA LEU A 19 -0.82 17.27 -23.31
C LEU A 19 -1.77 17.21 -22.08
N LEU A 20 -2.90 16.54 -22.18
CA LEU A 20 -3.83 16.35 -21.05
C LEU A 20 -3.30 15.35 -20.00
N LEU A 21 -2.47 14.39 -20.42
CA LEU A 21 -1.82 13.42 -19.52
C LEU A 21 -0.55 13.98 -18.86
N SER A 22 -0.04 15.12 -19.32
CA SER A 22 1.14 15.79 -18.74
C SER A 22 0.79 16.82 -17.67
N VAL A 23 -0.49 17.00 -17.32
CA VAL A 23 -0.86 17.75 -16.12
C VAL A 23 -0.50 16.87 -14.93
N PRO A 24 0.55 17.22 -14.14
CA PRO A 24 0.84 16.45 -12.94
C PRO A 24 -0.43 16.46 -12.09
N PRO A 25 -0.83 15.31 -11.49
CA PRO A 25 -1.94 15.31 -10.57
C PRO A 25 -1.62 16.35 -9.50
N VAL A 26 -2.45 17.38 -9.43
CA VAL A 26 -2.37 18.39 -8.37
C VAL A 26 -2.82 17.67 -7.11
N PHE A 27 -1.95 16.90 -6.51
CA PHE A 27 -2.04 16.57 -5.09
C PHE A 27 -1.71 17.87 -4.31
N ALA A 28 -2.47 18.92 -4.63
CA ALA A 28 -2.38 20.15 -3.93
C ALA A 28 -3.05 19.94 -2.58
N SER A 29 -2.32 20.20 -1.56
CA SER A 29 -2.74 21.01 -0.46
C SER A 29 -2.66 20.44 0.95
N SER A 30 -2.64 19.15 1.21
CA SER A 30 -2.46 18.70 2.60
C SER A 30 -1.04 18.95 3.12
N ALA A 31 -0.04 18.96 2.23
CA ALA A 31 1.37 19.20 2.59
C ALA A 31 1.81 20.67 2.44
N GLY A 32 0.99 21.54 1.82
CA GLY A 32 1.34 22.93 1.51
C GLY A 32 2.10 23.10 0.21
N GLU A 33 2.62 24.32 0.00
CA GLU A 33 3.37 24.70 -1.22
C GLU A 33 4.79 24.11 -1.18
N PRO A 34 5.22 23.34 -2.20
CA PRO A 34 6.59 22.85 -2.29
C PRO A 34 7.60 23.98 -2.36
N LYS A 35 8.63 23.96 -1.53
CA LYS A 35 9.74 24.94 -1.51
C LYS A 35 11.05 24.34 -1.99
N LEU A 36 11.27 23.06 -1.74
CA LEU A 36 12.46 22.33 -2.19
C LEU A 36 12.07 20.89 -2.48
N THR A 37 12.47 20.39 -3.64
CA THR A 37 12.33 18.97 -4.00
C THR A 37 13.68 18.43 -4.41
N THR A 38 14.15 17.41 -3.73
CA THR A 38 15.35 16.64 -4.06
C THR A 38 14.95 15.31 -4.65
N ARG A 39 15.56 14.93 -5.76
CA ARG A 39 15.34 13.67 -6.47
C ARG A 39 16.65 12.93 -6.60
N LEU A 40 16.67 11.64 -6.28
CA LEU A 40 17.83 10.77 -6.40
C LEU A 40 17.40 9.46 -7.08
N GLU A 41 17.95 9.16 -8.23
CA GLU A 41 17.77 7.86 -8.88
C GLU A 41 18.55 6.80 -8.09
N LEU A 42 17.83 5.82 -7.54
CA LEU A 42 18.38 4.71 -6.78
C LEU A 42 18.74 3.53 -7.69
N ALA A 43 17.95 3.33 -8.74
CA ALA A 43 18.14 2.36 -9.81
C ALA A 43 17.32 2.81 -11.03
N GLN A 44 17.56 2.21 -12.19
CA GLN A 44 16.78 2.51 -13.38
C GLN A 44 15.28 2.33 -13.12
N GLY A 45 14.52 3.43 -13.19
CA GLY A 45 13.08 3.46 -12.95
C GLY A 45 12.66 3.47 -11.48
N LEU A 46 13.60 3.64 -10.53
CA LEU A 46 13.30 3.87 -9.11
C LEU A 46 13.94 5.17 -8.64
N THR A 47 13.13 6.14 -8.24
CA THR A 47 13.59 7.45 -7.76
C THR A 47 13.12 7.70 -6.34
N TYR A 48 14.05 8.06 -5.46
CA TYR A 48 13.75 8.63 -4.16
C TYR A 48 13.45 10.12 -4.33
N VAL A 49 12.38 10.58 -3.68
CA VAL A 49 11.96 11.99 -3.70
C VAL A 49 11.78 12.48 -2.28
N ASN A 50 12.45 13.58 -1.95
CA ASN A 50 12.21 14.31 -0.72
C ASN A 50 11.67 15.71 -1.08
N THR A 51 10.53 16.08 -0.50
CA THR A 51 9.91 17.39 -0.72
C THR A 51 9.69 18.10 0.61
N ILE A 52 10.25 19.30 0.71
CA ILE A 52 10.00 20.23 1.78
C ILE A 52 8.95 21.22 1.30
N SER A 53 7.83 21.31 2.03
CA SER A 53 6.71 22.19 1.72
C SER A 53 6.44 23.14 2.89
N GLN A 54 5.79 24.27 2.58
CA GLN A 54 5.32 25.22 3.57
C GLN A 54 3.80 25.31 3.52
N HIS A 55 3.16 24.90 4.61
CA HIS A 55 1.72 24.99 4.74
C HIS A 55 1.34 26.21 5.59
N PRO A 56 0.29 26.98 5.21
CA PRO A 56 -0.07 28.22 5.91
C PRO A 56 -0.41 28.04 7.40
N SER A 57 -1.01 26.91 7.78
CA SER A 57 -1.44 26.65 9.16
C SER A 57 -0.52 25.71 9.93
N THR A 58 0.09 24.71 9.30
CA THR A 58 0.93 23.70 9.96
C THR A 58 2.43 23.98 9.85
N GLY A 59 2.81 24.99 9.08
CA GLY A 59 4.21 25.37 8.92
C GLY A 59 4.98 24.47 7.94
N ARG A 60 6.25 24.20 8.24
CA ARG A 60 7.11 23.33 7.41
C ARG A 60 6.67 21.88 7.54
N THR A 61 6.47 21.26 6.39
CA THR A 61 6.25 19.81 6.27
C THR A 61 7.33 19.19 5.40
N GLU A 62 7.62 17.92 5.60
CA GLU A 62 8.60 17.18 4.83
C GLU A 62 8.02 15.82 4.47
N SER A 63 8.06 15.47 3.18
CA SER A 63 7.56 14.21 2.67
C SER A 63 8.67 13.44 1.95
N TYR A 64 8.56 12.12 2.01
CA TYR A 64 9.46 11.17 1.40
C TYR A 64 8.65 10.21 0.54
N ALA A 65 9.13 9.95 -0.68
CA ALA A 65 8.47 9.03 -1.59
C ALA A 65 9.49 8.17 -2.33
N LEU A 66 9.05 6.99 -2.76
CA LEU A 66 9.70 6.17 -3.76
C LEU A 66 8.80 6.15 -5.00
N GLU A 67 9.28 6.69 -6.09
CA GLU A 67 8.59 6.65 -7.38
C GLU A 67 9.12 5.49 -8.19
N LEU A 68 8.23 4.55 -8.54
CA LEU A 68 8.56 3.35 -9.28
C LEU A 68 7.91 3.40 -10.66
N SER A 69 8.72 3.27 -11.70
CA SER A 69 8.23 3.13 -13.07
C SER A 69 7.67 1.71 -13.30
N PRO A 70 6.50 1.54 -13.91
CA PRO A 70 5.96 0.22 -14.23
C PRO A 70 6.90 -0.64 -15.08
N ASP A 71 7.69 0.00 -15.96
CA ASP A 71 8.59 -0.70 -16.90
C ASP A 71 10.00 -0.95 -16.32
N SER A 72 10.21 -0.66 -15.03
CA SER A 72 11.54 -0.78 -14.39
C SER A 72 12.03 -2.22 -14.20
N GLY A 73 11.13 -3.20 -14.22
CA GLY A 73 11.40 -4.56 -13.80
C GLY A 73 11.61 -4.72 -12.28
N ILE A 74 11.42 -3.65 -11.50
CA ILE A 74 11.48 -3.67 -10.03
C ILE A 74 10.09 -3.99 -9.51
N GLN A 75 10.01 -4.92 -8.58
CA GLN A 75 8.75 -5.33 -7.97
C GLN A 75 8.56 -4.65 -6.62
N ALA A 76 7.38 -4.06 -6.38
CA ALA A 76 6.94 -3.69 -5.05
C ALA A 76 6.39 -4.93 -4.33
N ILE A 77 6.76 -5.12 -3.07
CA ILE A 77 6.23 -6.20 -2.24
C ILE A 77 5.77 -5.64 -0.91
N MET A 78 4.74 -6.26 -0.34
CA MET A 78 4.34 -6.05 1.05
C MET A 78 5.03 -7.08 1.93
N LEU A 79 5.56 -6.66 3.06
CA LEU A 79 6.26 -7.53 4.00
C LEU A 79 5.78 -7.28 5.43
N GLN A 80 5.31 -8.34 6.09
CA GLN A 80 5.07 -8.34 7.53
C GLN A 80 6.41 -8.49 8.26
N SER A 81 6.98 -7.36 8.66
CA SER A 81 8.39 -7.25 9.07
C SER A 81 8.76 -7.95 10.38
N SER A 82 7.78 -8.38 11.16
CA SER A 82 8.00 -9.07 12.43
C SER A 82 7.77 -10.57 12.37
N GLY A 83 7.30 -11.10 11.22
CA GLY A 83 6.94 -12.50 11.05
C GLY A 83 5.59 -12.89 11.69
N THR A 84 5.07 -12.05 12.58
CA THR A 84 3.74 -12.20 13.21
C THR A 84 3.02 -10.86 13.23
N VAL A 85 1.69 -10.91 13.29
CA VAL A 85 0.83 -9.71 13.31
C VAL A 85 1.00 -8.93 14.62
N TYR A 86 1.10 -9.64 15.74
CA TYR A 86 1.32 -9.04 17.07
C TYR A 86 2.82 -8.86 17.33
N ALA A 87 3.41 -7.96 16.61
CA ALA A 87 4.80 -7.52 16.83
C ALA A 87 5.07 -6.28 15.96
N SER A 88 6.12 -5.55 16.27
CA SER A 88 6.58 -4.42 15.49
C SER A 88 8.05 -4.57 15.12
N ALA A 89 8.42 -4.01 13.98
CA ALA A 89 9.81 -3.91 13.56
C ALA A 89 10.06 -2.54 12.90
N THR A 90 11.32 -2.14 12.86
CA THR A 90 11.72 -0.96 12.09
C THR A 90 11.77 -1.28 10.60
N VAL A 91 11.69 -0.26 9.72
CA VAL A 91 11.90 -0.43 8.28
C VAL A 91 13.25 -1.10 7.99
N ALA A 92 14.32 -0.73 8.71
CA ALA A 92 15.63 -1.38 8.58
C ALA A 92 15.58 -2.88 8.96
N GLY A 93 14.79 -3.25 9.97
CA GLY A 93 14.55 -4.64 10.34
C GLY A 93 13.82 -5.41 9.24
N ALA A 94 12.80 -4.79 8.62
CA ALA A 94 12.09 -5.35 7.48
C ALA A 94 13.01 -5.58 6.27
N VAL A 95 13.86 -4.60 5.93
CA VAL A 95 14.87 -4.73 4.88
C VAL A 95 15.80 -5.92 5.13
N LYS A 96 16.34 -6.05 6.36
CA LYS A 96 17.20 -7.17 6.73
C LYS A 96 16.49 -8.53 6.57
N GLN A 97 15.22 -8.60 6.95
CA GLN A 97 14.43 -9.82 6.81
C GLN A 97 14.18 -10.16 5.33
N ALA A 98 13.86 -9.18 4.48
CA ALA A 98 13.71 -9.37 3.04
C ALA A 98 15.02 -9.87 2.41
N GLN A 99 16.15 -9.30 2.78
CA GLN A 99 17.47 -9.73 2.33
C GLN A 99 17.80 -11.18 2.75
N GLN A 100 17.40 -11.59 3.96
CA GLN A 100 17.55 -12.98 4.43
C GLN A 100 16.67 -13.96 3.64
N ARG A 101 15.56 -13.50 3.05
CA ARG A 101 14.74 -14.27 2.12
C ARG A 101 15.28 -14.27 0.67
N GLY A 102 16.45 -13.66 0.43
CA GLY A 102 17.10 -13.60 -0.88
C GLY A 102 16.72 -12.42 -1.77
N TRP A 103 15.95 -11.45 -1.26
CA TRP A 103 15.57 -10.26 -2.02
C TRP A 103 16.71 -9.24 -2.06
N GLN A 104 16.94 -8.64 -3.23
CA GLN A 104 17.74 -7.43 -3.37
C GLN A 104 16.83 -6.22 -3.13
N VAL A 105 16.94 -5.60 -1.96
CA VAL A 105 16.10 -4.46 -1.59
C VAL A 105 16.75 -3.17 -2.03
N LEU A 106 16.07 -2.39 -2.87
CA LEU A 106 16.51 -1.10 -3.40
C LEU A 106 15.94 0.09 -2.63
N GLY A 107 14.80 -0.10 -1.97
CA GLY A 107 14.14 0.91 -1.14
C GLY A 107 13.04 0.29 -0.30
N ALA A 108 12.67 0.94 0.79
CA ALA A 108 11.59 0.49 1.66
C ALA A 108 10.96 1.68 2.40
N ILE A 109 9.65 1.60 2.60
CA ILE A 109 8.86 2.54 3.42
C ILE A 109 7.93 1.74 4.33
N ASN A 110 7.49 2.34 5.43
CA ASN A 110 6.36 1.83 6.20
C ASN A 110 5.05 2.19 5.48
N THR A 111 4.05 1.32 5.56
CA THR A 111 2.83 1.47 4.77
C THR A 111 1.55 1.58 5.59
N ASP A 112 1.40 0.90 6.69
CA ASP A 112 0.13 0.80 7.38
C ASP A 112 0.07 1.61 8.68
N TYR A 113 -1.14 2.01 9.05
CA TYR A 113 -1.43 2.41 10.43
C TYR A 113 -1.50 1.18 11.32
N PHE A 114 -0.85 1.23 12.46
CA PHE A 114 -0.80 0.12 13.40
C PHE A 114 -0.86 0.61 14.86
N SER A 115 -1.25 -0.28 15.75
CA SER A 115 -1.17 -0.02 17.19
C SER A 115 0.28 0.06 17.63
N THR A 116 0.72 1.21 18.11
CA THR A 116 2.11 1.38 18.60
C THR A 116 2.42 0.53 19.83
N ALA A 117 1.38 0.11 20.58
CA ALA A 117 1.53 -0.75 21.75
C ALA A 117 1.68 -2.24 21.39
N THR A 118 1.13 -2.67 20.25
CA THR A 118 1.04 -4.11 19.91
C THR A 118 1.66 -4.47 18.57
N GLY A 119 1.84 -3.49 17.68
CA GLY A 119 2.26 -3.71 16.28
C GLY A 119 1.13 -4.19 15.36
N VAL A 120 -0.05 -4.49 15.90
CA VAL A 120 -1.17 -5.01 15.10
C VAL A 120 -1.65 -3.98 14.10
N PRO A 121 -1.71 -4.32 12.79
CA PRO A 121 -2.20 -3.43 11.74
C PRO A 121 -3.66 -3.04 11.97
N MET A 122 -4.01 -1.80 11.64
CA MET A 122 -5.40 -1.34 11.69
C MET A 122 -6.18 -1.80 10.46
N GLY A 123 -5.53 -1.85 9.30
CA GLY A 123 -6.12 -2.24 8.03
C GLY A 123 -5.91 -3.71 7.65
N LEU A 124 -6.32 -4.01 6.42
CA LEU A 124 -6.10 -5.29 5.76
C LEU A 124 -4.61 -5.50 5.49
N SER A 125 -4.12 -6.70 5.81
CA SER A 125 -2.76 -7.10 5.49
C SER A 125 -2.75 -8.47 4.81
N ILE A 126 -2.19 -8.53 3.60
CA ILE A 126 -2.01 -9.75 2.80
C ILE A 126 -0.54 -9.77 2.35
N GLU A 127 0.16 -10.85 2.63
CA GLU A 127 1.55 -11.08 2.20
C GLU A 127 1.61 -12.35 1.36
N ASP A 128 2.12 -12.28 0.14
CA ASP A 128 2.24 -13.41 -0.79
C ASP A 128 0.93 -14.19 -0.97
N GLY A 129 -0.21 -13.48 -1.07
CA GLY A 129 -1.53 -14.07 -1.15
C GLY A 129 -2.07 -14.66 0.15
N VAL A 130 -1.32 -14.60 1.25
CA VAL A 130 -1.75 -15.07 2.56
C VAL A 130 -2.37 -13.94 3.37
N TYR A 131 -3.61 -14.15 3.78
CA TYR A 131 -4.37 -13.21 4.59
C TYR A 131 -3.82 -13.18 6.03
N LYS A 132 -3.28 -12.03 6.45
CA LYS A 132 -2.61 -11.86 7.75
C LYS A 132 -3.47 -11.11 8.77
N SER A 133 -4.24 -10.10 8.36
CA SER A 133 -5.02 -9.26 9.26
C SER A 133 -6.26 -8.70 8.58
N GLY A 134 -7.36 -8.55 9.30
CA GLY A 134 -8.66 -8.10 8.79
C GLY A 134 -8.69 -6.63 8.34
N ALA A 135 -9.72 -6.26 7.56
CA ALA A 135 -9.83 -4.95 6.93
C ALA A 135 -10.26 -3.82 7.89
N GLU A 136 -11.26 -4.06 8.73
CA GLU A 136 -11.81 -3.11 9.71
C GLU A 136 -12.13 -1.70 9.20
N GLY A 137 -12.56 -1.59 7.92
CA GLY A 137 -13.01 -0.32 7.34
C GLY A 137 -11.91 0.64 6.90
N PHE A 138 -10.65 0.21 6.88
CA PHE A 138 -9.54 1.00 6.33
C PHE A 138 -9.31 0.69 4.86
N GLY A 139 -9.01 1.73 4.06
CA GLY A 139 -8.57 1.56 2.68
C GLY A 139 -7.22 0.85 2.61
N THR A 140 -6.98 0.20 1.50
CA THR A 140 -5.80 -0.66 1.28
C THR A 140 -5.12 -0.33 -0.05
N ILE A 141 -3.80 -0.45 -0.10
CA ILE A 141 -3.04 -0.46 -1.34
C ILE A 141 -2.79 -1.92 -1.71
N ALA A 142 -3.30 -2.34 -2.86
CA ALA A 142 -3.02 -3.64 -3.45
C ALA A 142 -1.86 -3.54 -4.43
N VAL A 143 -0.89 -4.45 -4.33
CA VAL A 143 0.17 -4.63 -5.32
C VAL A 143 -0.14 -5.91 -6.09
N THR A 144 -0.36 -5.77 -7.38
CA THR A 144 -0.73 -6.85 -8.29
C THR A 144 0.24 -6.91 -9.48
N ASP A 145 0.13 -7.93 -10.32
CA ASP A 145 0.90 -8.02 -11.58
C ASP A 145 0.62 -6.86 -12.54
N ASN A 146 -0.53 -6.19 -12.39
CA ASN A 146 -0.91 -5.02 -13.19
C ASN A 146 -0.45 -3.67 -12.59
N GLY A 147 0.20 -3.68 -11.44
CA GLY A 147 0.67 -2.50 -10.74
C GLY A 147 0.04 -2.30 -9.37
N MET A 148 0.03 -1.05 -8.90
CA MET A 148 -0.51 -0.69 -7.59
C MET A 148 -1.89 -0.04 -7.74
N GLU A 149 -2.85 -0.51 -6.94
CA GLU A 149 -4.23 -0.03 -6.91
C GLU A 149 -4.63 0.37 -5.49
N TYR A 150 -5.43 1.42 -5.37
CA TYR A 150 -6.05 1.79 -4.10
C TYR A 150 -7.47 1.26 -4.02
N VAL A 151 -7.75 0.47 -2.99
CA VAL A 151 -9.08 -0.06 -2.66
C VAL A 151 -9.60 0.68 -1.43
N SER A 152 -10.59 1.54 -1.61
CA SER A 152 -11.10 2.41 -0.53
C SER A 152 -11.84 1.65 0.57
N ASP A 153 -12.50 0.54 0.21
CA ASP A 153 -13.32 -0.26 1.13
C ASP A 153 -13.21 -1.74 0.78
N PRO A 154 -12.11 -2.41 1.19
CA PRO A 154 -11.92 -3.83 0.94
C PRO A 154 -12.93 -4.64 1.75
N GLN A 155 -13.77 -5.43 1.08
CA GLN A 155 -14.77 -6.27 1.71
C GLN A 155 -14.25 -7.72 1.82
N ILE A 156 -14.17 -8.21 3.05
CA ILE A 156 -13.82 -9.61 3.32
C ILE A 156 -14.86 -10.19 4.27
N THR A 157 -15.47 -11.30 3.87
CA THR A 157 -16.43 -12.04 4.69
C THR A 157 -15.79 -13.32 5.19
N MET A 158 -15.82 -13.51 6.50
CA MET A 158 -15.36 -14.72 7.16
C MET A 158 -16.49 -15.27 8.03
N THR A 159 -16.76 -16.58 7.92
CA THR A 159 -17.86 -17.22 8.64
C THR A 159 -17.39 -18.47 9.37
N LEU A 160 -18.04 -18.75 10.49
CA LEU A 160 -17.94 -20.01 11.22
C LEU A 160 -19.25 -20.77 11.04
N THR A 161 -19.18 -22.03 10.57
CA THR A 161 -20.34 -22.91 10.46
C THR A 161 -20.26 -24.01 11.52
N HIS A 162 -21.26 -24.08 12.37
CA HIS A 162 -21.41 -25.18 13.33
C HIS A 162 -21.88 -26.43 12.60
N GLN A 163 -21.05 -27.45 12.51
CA GLN A 163 -21.32 -28.65 11.69
C GLN A 163 -22.59 -29.45 12.14
N GLY A 164 -22.87 -29.50 13.43
CA GLY A 164 -24.00 -30.25 13.96
C GLY A 164 -25.36 -29.59 13.72
N THR A 165 -25.42 -28.27 13.64
CA THR A 165 -26.68 -27.50 13.49
C THR A 165 -26.80 -26.78 12.15
N GLY A 166 -25.70 -26.62 11.38
CA GLY A 166 -25.65 -25.78 10.19
C GLY A 166 -25.71 -24.29 10.48
N GLN A 167 -25.68 -23.86 11.73
CA GLN A 167 -25.70 -22.45 12.08
C GLN A 167 -24.44 -21.76 11.58
N VAL A 168 -24.61 -20.62 10.90
CA VAL A 168 -23.54 -19.77 10.40
C VAL A 168 -23.44 -18.52 11.25
N THR A 169 -22.23 -18.14 11.63
CA THR A 169 -21.93 -16.93 12.41
C THR A 169 -20.81 -16.17 11.71
N ASP A 170 -21.00 -14.86 11.51
CA ASP A 170 -19.95 -13.99 10.94
C ASP A 170 -18.84 -13.78 11.95
N ILE A 171 -17.59 -13.82 11.48
CA ILE A 171 -16.40 -13.49 12.25
C ILE A 171 -15.87 -12.14 11.75
N PRO A 172 -16.16 -11.03 12.45
CA PRO A 172 -15.79 -9.70 11.97
C PRO A 172 -14.29 -9.41 12.11
N HIS A 173 -13.59 -10.08 13.02
CA HIS A 173 -12.21 -9.75 13.34
C HIS A 173 -11.27 -10.94 13.13
N PHE A 174 -10.30 -10.76 12.23
CA PHE A 174 -9.25 -11.75 11.99
C PHE A 174 -7.88 -11.18 12.33
N ASN A 175 -7.16 -11.86 13.24
CA ASN A 175 -5.83 -11.46 13.72
C ASN A 175 -5.78 -10.00 14.17
N LYS A 176 -6.79 -9.57 14.93
CA LYS A 176 -6.88 -8.25 15.54
C LYS A 176 -6.71 -8.31 17.04
N TRP A 177 -6.34 -7.17 17.64
CA TRP A 177 -6.33 -7.04 19.09
C TRP A 177 -7.74 -7.17 19.66
N ARG A 178 -7.88 -8.01 20.68
CA ARG A 178 -9.18 -8.34 21.25
C ARG A 178 -9.72 -7.21 22.15
N THR A 179 -11.00 -6.92 21.97
CA THR A 179 -11.80 -6.10 22.87
C THR A 179 -12.92 -6.92 23.48
N VAL A 180 -13.42 -6.48 24.64
CA VAL A 180 -14.51 -7.18 25.34
C VAL A 180 -15.76 -7.25 24.46
N GLY A 181 -16.36 -8.42 24.36
CA GLY A 181 -17.62 -8.65 23.62
C GLY A 181 -17.46 -8.87 22.10
N GLY A 182 -16.24 -8.80 21.56
CA GLY A 182 -15.98 -9.10 20.14
C GLY A 182 -15.79 -10.60 19.87
N LEU A 183 -16.08 -11.02 18.62
CA LEU A 183 -15.78 -12.35 18.10
C LEU A 183 -14.54 -12.28 17.23
N TYR A 184 -13.51 -13.06 17.54
CA TYR A 184 -12.20 -13.01 16.92
C TYR A 184 -11.75 -14.40 16.45
N LEU A 185 -11.19 -14.48 15.25
CA LEU A 185 -10.41 -15.62 14.83
C LEU A 185 -8.92 -15.25 14.86
N LEU A 186 -8.14 -15.99 15.61
CA LEU A 186 -6.68 -15.87 15.66
C LEU A 186 -6.07 -17.16 15.12
N ASN A 187 -5.07 -17.04 14.25
CA ASN A 187 -4.28 -18.17 13.76
C ASN A 187 -2.80 -18.05 14.20
N GLY A 188 -1.95 -18.97 13.76
CA GLY A 188 -0.54 -18.99 14.09
C GLY A 188 0.27 -17.76 13.62
N ASP A 189 -0.28 -16.98 12.67
CA ASP A 189 0.35 -15.74 12.22
C ASP A 189 0.11 -14.58 13.21
N PHE A 190 -0.83 -14.70 14.15
CA PHE A 190 -1.12 -13.61 15.08
C PHE A 190 0.03 -13.37 16.04
N SER A 191 0.51 -14.41 16.72
CA SER A 191 1.59 -14.32 17.72
C SER A 191 2.30 -15.64 17.86
N THR A 192 3.58 -15.60 18.24
CA THR A 192 4.37 -16.77 18.64
C THR A 192 4.10 -17.19 20.08
N VAL A 193 3.38 -16.37 20.84
CA VAL A 193 3.03 -16.62 22.25
C VAL A 193 1.53 -16.86 22.35
N SER A 194 1.14 -17.99 22.88
CA SER A 194 -0.25 -18.36 23.18
C SER A 194 -0.71 -17.83 24.52
#